data_e0f59f29ecab5276c7b94a08b9ac5339
#
_entry.id   e0f59f29ecab5276c7b94a08b9ac5339
#
_cell.length_a   1.000
_cell.length_b   1.000
_cell.length_c   1.000
_cell.angle_alpha   90.00
_cell.angle_beta   90.00
_cell.angle_gamma   90.00
#
_symmetry.space_group_name_H-M   'P 1'
#
loop_
_entity.id
_entity.type
_entity.pdbx_description
1 polymer ?
#
loop_
_entity_poly.entity_id
_entity_poly.type
_entity_poly.pdbx_seq_one_letter_code
_entity_poly.pdbx_strand_id
1 'polypeptide(L)'
;MLIEAPEGEATLYRNFIDGAGPRAIGVGYHEGVNLAFDANNMRLAMIWHGEFIDGARHWIGRGQGFQPPAGSDVIRLPEGVVITELDNSDSIWPGSEYRTKELEFEGYTLDKFQRPTFNYSRGKLSITDKVIPVASTSKEKPGTIRRILKFSGKKPPSNLYLRLAQGKFEKDQMNYVDEELFVSIKGGKVLASNDELRVPIQFNNETAELEITYGWAE
;
A
#
# COMPACT_ATOMS: atom_id res chain seq x y z
N MET A 1 -8.76 7.19 -23.08
CA MET A 1 -7.49 6.56 -23.51
C MET A 1 -6.95 5.79 -22.33
N LEU A 2 -7.09 4.49 -22.39
CA LEU A 2 -6.58 3.60 -21.36
C LEU A 2 -5.05 3.66 -21.36
N ILE A 3 -4.47 3.74 -20.16
CA ILE A 3 -3.03 3.65 -19.95
C ILE A 3 -2.71 2.19 -19.64
N GLU A 4 -1.77 1.61 -20.37
CA GLU A 4 -1.36 0.22 -20.26
C GLU A 4 0.10 0.13 -19.78
N ALA A 5 0.45 -0.93 -19.10
CA ALA A 5 1.82 -1.27 -18.74
C ALA A 5 2.44 -2.11 -19.87
N PRO A 6 3.65 -1.75 -20.37
CA PRO A 6 4.37 -2.57 -21.32
C PRO A 6 4.75 -3.93 -20.73
N GLU A 7 4.97 -4.92 -21.61
CA GLU A 7 5.41 -6.25 -21.18
C GLU A 7 6.70 -6.17 -20.35
N GLY A 8 6.65 -6.75 -19.15
CA GLY A 8 7.77 -6.82 -18.21
C GLY A 8 8.09 -5.52 -17.47
N GLU A 9 7.35 -4.42 -17.72
CA GLU A 9 7.58 -3.13 -17.07
C GLU A 9 6.35 -2.67 -16.29
N ALA A 10 6.55 -1.72 -15.37
CA ALA A 10 5.48 -0.98 -14.72
C ALA A 10 5.27 0.38 -15.41
N THR A 11 4.04 0.88 -15.38
CA THR A 11 3.69 2.23 -15.79
C THR A 11 3.26 3.04 -14.58
N LEU A 12 3.79 4.25 -14.43
CA LEU A 12 3.43 5.16 -13.36
C LEU A 12 2.52 6.29 -13.88
N TYR A 13 1.47 6.58 -13.09
CA TYR A 13 0.56 7.67 -13.35
C TYR A 13 0.38 8.54 -12.11
N ARG A 14 0.91 9.76 -12.17
CA ARG A 14 0.85 10.72 -11.05
C ARG A 14 -0.29 11.69 -11.28
N ASN A 15 -1.36 11.53 -10.52
CA ASN A 15 -2.54 12.38 -10.65
C ASN A 15 -3.47 12.27 -9.43
N PHE A 16 -4.63 12.93 -9.50
CA PHE A 16 -5.72 12.74 -8.56
C PHE A 16 -6.39 11.39 -8.81
N ILE A 17 -6.16 10.42 -7.93
CA ILE A 17 -6.80 9.10 -8.01
C ILE A 17 -7.84 9.01 -6.89
N ASP A 18 -9.05 8.58 -7.24
CA ASP A 18 -10.16 8.41 -6.30
C ASP A 18 -9.77 7.42 -5.20
N GLY A 19 -9.91 7.84 -3.93
CA GLY A 19 -9.51 7.06 -2.76
C GLY A 19 -8.01 7.09 -2.42
N ALA A 20 -7.13 7.64 -3.29
CA ALA A 20 -5.70 7.80 -3.03
C ALA A 20 -5.27 9.28 -2.93
N GLY A 21 -6.21 10.21 -3.13
CA GLY A 21 -5.99 11.63 -2.90
C GLY A 21 -5.31 12.39 -4.02
N PRO A 22 -4.98 13.68 -3.78
CA PRO A 22 -4.50 14.57 -4.82
C PRO A 22 -3.01 14.40 -5.18
N ARG A 23 -2.24 13.68 -4.38
CA ARG A 23 -0.83 13.34 -4.65
C ARG A 23 -0.66 11.84 -4.83
N ALA A 24 -1.60 11.23 -5.53
CA ALA A 24 -1.57 9.81 -5.80
C ALA A 24 -0.53 9.45 -6.86
N ILE A 25 0.06 8.28 -6.68
CA ILE A 25 0.95 7.63 -7.64
C ILE A 25 0.33 6.27 -7.94
N GLY A 26 -0.35 6.18 -9.09
CA GLY A 26 -0.82 4.92 -9.63
C GLY A 26 0.34 4.14 -10.24
N VAL A 27 0.31 2.84 -10.07
CA VAL A 27 1.28 1.91 -10.68
C VAL A 27 0.52 0.78 -11.33
N GLY A 28 0.58 0.70 -12.65
CA GLY A 28 0.05 -0.40 -13.44
C GLY A 28 1.16 -1.41 -13.74
N TYR A 29 0.85 -2.68 -13.60
CA TYR A 29 1.76 -3.76 -13.92
C TYR A 29 1.21 -4.63 -15.05
N HIS A 30 2.11 -5.10 -15.92
CA HIS A 30 1.75 -6.01 -17.01
C HIS A 30 1.06 -7.29 -16.52
N GLU A 31 1.35 -7.70 -15.30
CA GLU A 31 0.76 -8.86 -14.63
C GLU A 31 -0.75 -8.70 -14.31
N GLY A 32 -1.35 -7.56 -14.68
CA GLY A 32 -2.79 -7.30 -14.53
C GLY A 32 -3.22 -6.99 -13.09
N VAL A 33 -2.28 -6.72 -12.20
CA VAL A 33 -2.53 -6.16 -10.86
C VAL A 33 -2.04 -4.72 -10.83
N ASN A 34 -2.76 -3.87 -10.13
CA ASN A 34 -2.45 -2.44 -10.09
C ASN A 34 -2.56 -1.92 -8.66
N LEU A 35 -1.97 -0.76 -8.41
CA LEU A 35 -2.08 -0.09 -7.12
C LEU A 35 -2.12 1.43 -7.24
N ALA A 36 -2.56 2.08 -6.17
CA ALA A 36 -2.35 3.51 -5.96
C ALA A 36 -1.68 3.75 -4.60
N PHE A 37 -0.62 4.54 -4.61
CA PHE A 37 0.08 5.02 -3.43
C PHE A 37 -0.30 6.47 -3.15
N ASP A 38 -0.71 6.77 -1.91
CA ASP A 38 -1.01 8.11 -1.43
C ASP A 38 0.26 8.74 -0.85
N ALA A 39 0.87 9.66 -1.59
CA ALA A 39 2.08 10.36 -1.17
C ALA A 39 1.86 11.48 -0.14
N ASN A 40 0.61 11.74 0.28
CA ASN A 40 0.33 12.63 1.40
C ASN A 40 0.40 11.91 2.75
N ASN A 41 -0.05 10.64 2.78
CA ASN A 41 -0.10 9.84 4.00
C ASN A 41 0.92 8.69 3.98
N MET A 42 1.77 8.60 2.95
CA MET A 42 2.78 7.55 2.75
C MET A 42 2.19 6.15 2.94
N ARG A 43 1.10 5.86 2.20
CA ARG A 43 0.37 4.62 2.31
C ARG A 43 0.06 3.98 0.96
N LEU A 44 0.02 2.67 0.93
CA LEU A 44 -0.68 1.95 -0.12
C LEU A 44 -2.18 2.20 0.10
N ALA A 45 -2.82 2.86 -0.87
CA ALA A 45 -4.20 3.31 -0.73
C ALA A 45 -5.21 2.28 -1.22
N MET A 46 -4.89 1.61 -2.32
CA MET A 46 -5.75 0.59 -2.92
C MET A 46 -4.97 -0.31 -3.87
N ILE A 47 -5.56 -1.46 -4.17
CA ILE A 47 -5.13 -2.41 -5.19
C ILE A 47 -6.34 -2.82 -6.04
N TRP A 48 -6.13 -3.17 -7.32
CA TRP A 48 -7.20 -3.64 -8.20
C TRP A 48 -6.66 -4.49 -9.35
N HIS A 49 -7.57 -5.20 -10.06
CA HIS A 49 -7.23 -6.02 -11.22
C HIS A 49 -7.62 -5.39 -12.54
N GLY A 50 -7.03 -5.93 -13.61
CA GLY A 50 -7.41 -5.64 -14.98
C GLY A 50 -6.87 -4.30 -15.47
N GLU A 51 -7.74 -3.50 -16.08
CA GLU A 51 -7.36 -2.22 -16.67
C GLU A 51 -6.83 -1.23 -15.65
N PHE A 52 -5.77 -0.49 -16.02
CA PHE A 52 -5.09 0.40 -15.09
C PHE A 52 -5.89 1.69 -14.83
N ILE A 53 -5.78 2.68 -15.68
CA ILE A 53 -6.45 3.99 -15.55
C ILE A 53 -6.79 4.55 -16.93
N ASP A 54 -7.98 5.16 -17.05
CA ASP A 54 -8.31 5.97 -18.24
C ASP A 54 -7.80 7.42 -18.07
N GLY A 55 -6.66 7.70 -18.67
CA GLY A 55 -6.06 9.04 -18.64
C GLY A 55 -6.80 10.09 -19.48
N ALA A 56 -7.72 9.70 -20.38
CA ALA A 56 -8.43 10.65 -21.26
C ALA A 56 -9.29 11.65 -20.48
N ARG A 57 -9.82 11.26 -19.31
CA ARG A 57 -10.69 12.13 -18.50
C ARG A 57 -10.03 13.43 -18.07
N HIS A 58 -8.72 13.49 -17.97
CA HIS A 58 -7.99 14.72 -17.65
C HIS A 58 -7.88 15.70 -18.83
N TRP A 59 -8.07 15.22 -20.04
CA TRP A 59 -7.98 16.00 -21.28
C TRP A 59 -9.33 16.51 -21.77
N ILE A 60 -10.44 16.13 -21.10
CA ILE A 60 -11.79 16.53 -21.48
C ILE A 60 -12.20 17.74 -20.62
N GLY A 61 -12.43 18.87 -21.25
CA GLY A 61 -12.84 20.11 -20.58
C GLY A 61 -11.75 20.68 -19.66
N ARG A 62 -12.12 21.05 -18.43
CA ARG A 62 -11.21 21.59 -17.42
C ARG A 62 -10.68 20.53 -16.42
N GLY A 63 -10.67 19.28 -16.84
CA GLY A 63 -10.41 18.15 -15.98
C GLY A 63 -11.68 17.61 -15.31
N GLN A 64 -11.70 16.31 -15.01
CA GLN A 64 -12.86 15.58 -14.49
C GLN A 64 -12.70 15.20 -13.01
N GLY A 65 -11.81 15.90 -12.28
CA GLY A 65 -11.54 15.61 -10.89
C GLY A 65 -10.73 14.31 -10.69
N PHE A 66 -11.07 13.56 -9.66
CA PHE A 66 -10.38 12.30 -9.35
C PHE A 66 -10.66 11.21 -10.39
N GLN A 67 -9.61 10.47 -10.76
CA GLN A 67 -9.71 9.34 -11.67
C GLN A 67 -9.95 8.06 -10.88
N PRO A 68 -11.02 7.31 -11.16
CA PRO A 68 -11.17 5.98 -10.58
C PRO A 68 -10.23 4.97 -11.23
N PRO A 69 -9.92 3.84 -10.57
CA PRO A 69 -9.42 2.65 -11.23
C PRO A 69 -10.30 2.27 -12.43
N ALA A 70 -9.69 1.83 -13.53
CA ALA A 70 -10.45 1.40 -14.72
C ALA A 70 -10.80 -0.10 -14.69
N GLY A 71 -10.12 -0.89 -13.85
CA GLY A 71 -10.34 -2.31 -13.70
C GLY A 71 -11.40 -2.67 -12.65
N SER A 72 -11.36 -3.90 -12.17
CA SER A 72 -12.31 -4.50 -11.24
C SER A 72 -11.70 -4.85 -9.89
N ASP A 73 -12.54 -5.32 -8.96
CA ASP A 73 -12.15 -5.88 -7.66
C ASP A 73 -11.24 -4.92 -6.88
N VAL A 74 -11.68 -3.67 -6.77
CA VAL A 74 -10.94 -2.59 -6.12
C VAL A 74 -11.01 -2.76 -4.61
N ILE A 75 -9.89 -3.15 -3.99
CA ILE A 75 -9.75 -3.20 -2.54
C ILE A 75 -9.15 -1.89 -2.05
N ARG A 76 -9.87 -1.19 -1.16
CA ARG A 76 -9.42 0.02 -0.50
C ARG A 76 -8.75 -0.33 0.83
N LEU A 77 -7.54 0.17 1.04
CA LEU A 77 -6.78 -0.02 2.27
C LEU A 77 -6.97 1.16 3.23
N PRO A 78 -6.62 1.03 4.51
CA PRO A 78 -6.93 2.03 5.54
C PRO A 78 -6.53 3.45 5.17
N GLU A 79 -7.42 4.39 5.43
CA GLU A 79 -7.21 5.82 5.20
C GLU A 79 -6.34 6.46 6.30
N GLY A 80 -5.77 7.62 5.96
CA GLY A 80 -4.94 8.39 6.89
C GLY A 80 -3.56 7.78 7.08
N VAL A 81 -2.96 8.04 8.23
CA VAL A 81 -1.61 7.56 8.58
C VAL A 81 -1.65 6.08 8.91
N VAL A 82 -0.80 5.28 8.27
CA VAL A 82 -0.72 3.83 8.51
C VAL A 82 0.48 3.40 9.35
N ILE A 83 1.40 4.33 9.67
CA ILE A 83 2.54 4.08 10.55
C ILE A 83 2.51 5.11 11.67
N THR A 84 2.32 4.66 12.91
CA THR A 84 2.23 5.55 14.07
C THR A 84 2.70 4.86 15.35
N GLU A 85 3.06 5.67 16.34
CA GLU A 85 3.34 5.20 17.70
C GLU A 85 2.02 5.04 18.45
N LEU A 86 1.87 3.92 19.17
CA LEU A 86 0.73 3.63 20.03
C LEU A 86 1.22 3.18 21.40
N ASP A 87 0.49 3.50 22.45
CA ASP A 87 0.83 3.04 23.80
C ASP A 87 0.79 1.51 23.92
N ASN A 88 -0.17 0.90 23.21
CA ASN A 88 -0.32 -0.56 23.12
C ASN A 88 -1.13 -0.95 21.87
N SER A 89 -1.28 -2.26 21.62
CA SER A 89 -2.00 -2.81 20.47
C SER A 89 -3.46 -2.43 20.40
N ASP A 90 -4.10 -2.13 21.53
CA ASP A 90 -5.53 -1.85 21.62
C ASP A 90 -5.85 -0.34 21.64
N SER A 91 -4.80 0.49 21.60
CA SER A 91 -4.96 1.94 21.49
C SER A 91 -5.76 2.30 20.23
N ILE A 92 -6.60 3.33 20.33
CA ILE A 92 -7.37 3.83 19.19
C ILE A 92 -6.41 4.36 18.14
N TRP A 93 -6.55 3.89 16.88
CA TRP A 93 -5.77 4.40 15.77
C TRP A 93 -6.18 5.85 15.46
N PRO A 94 -5.21 6.74 15.15
CA PRO A 94 -5.55 8.11 14.76
C PRO A 94 -6.53 8.14 13.58
N GLY A 95 -7.52 9.04 13.64
CA GLY A 95 -8.50 9.21 12.57
C GLY A 95 -7.87 9.62 11.23
N SER A 96 -8.61 9.48 10.15
CA SER A 96 -8.13 9.79 8.79
C SER A 96 -7.74 11.26 8.61
N GLU A 97 -8.26 12.16 9.45
CA GLU A 97 -7.90 13.58 9.47
C GLU A 97 -6.58 13.89 10.18
N TYR A 98 -6.03 12.92 10.92
CA TYR A 98 -4.77 13.11 11.61
C TYR A 98 -3.64 13.36 10.61
N ARG A 99 -2.87 14.39 10.88
CA ARG A 99 -1.67 14.74 10.11
C ARG A 99 -0.49 14.91 11.06
N THR A 100 0.65 14.40 10.66
CA THR A 100 1.90 14.61 11.39
C THR A 100 2.94 15.22 10.47
N LYS A 101 3.69 16.18 11.00
CA LYS A 101 4.83 16.78 10.29
C LYS A 101 6.06 15.87 10.26
N GLU A 102 6.00 14.77 11.00
CA GLU A 102 7.08 13.79 11.03
C GLU A 102 7.14 12.91 9.78
N LEU A 103 6.02 12.75 9.08
CA LEU A 103 5.95 11.98 7.84
C LEU A 103 6.25 12.89 6.65
N GLU A 104 7.28 12.54 5.90
CA GLU A 104 7.73 13.28 4.72
C GLU A 104 7.99 12.33 3.55
N PHE A 105 7.34 12.62 2.41
CA PHE A 105 7.56 11.87 1.18
C PHE A 105 8.80 12.39 0.46
N GLU A 106 9.81 11.54 0.29
CA GLU A 106 11.10 11.86 -0.32
C GLU A 106 11.18 11.51 -1.81
N GLY A 107 10.15 10.86 -2.34
CA GLY A 107 10.10 10.47 -3.74
C GLY A 107 10.09 8.95 -3.93
N TYR A 108 10.51 8.51 -5.11
CA TYR A 108 10.67 7.10 -5.42
C TYR A 108 11.85 6.87 -6.36
N THR A 109 12.40 5.68 -6.33
CA THR A 109 13.38 5.18 -7.28
C THR A 109 12.77 4.07 -8.12
N LEU A 110 13.22 3.93 -9.36
CA LEU A 110 12.74 2.90 -10.29
C LEU A 110 13.83 1.83 -10.49
N ASP A 111 13.43 0.58 -10.51
CA ASP A 111 14.32 -0.50 -10.93
C ASP A 111 14.34 -0.64 -12.47
N LYS A 112 15.10 -1.61 -13.00
CA LYS A 112 15.23 -1.85 -14.45
C LYS A 112 13.90 -2.22 -15.15
N PHE A 113 12.88 -2.59 -14.39
CA PHE A 113 11.53 -2.90 -14.85
C PHE A 113 10.55 -1.74 -14.59
N GLN A 114 11.05 -0.54 -14.34
CA GLN A 114 10.26 0.65 -14.00
C GLN A 114 9.39 0.48 -12.74
N ARG A 115 9.67 -0.50 -11.89
CA ARG A 115 8.94 -0.75 -10.65
C ARG A 115 9.41 0.20 -9.56
N PRO A 116 8.50 0.94 -8.89
CA PRO A 116 8.88 1.91 -7.89
C PRO A 116 9.27 1.29 -6.55
N THR A 117 10.23 1.93 -5.89
CA THR A 117 10.43 1.86 -4.45
C THR A 117 10.16 3.25 -3.92
N PHE A 118 9.10 3.42 -3.13
CA PHE A 118 8.75 4.69 -2.50
C PHE A 118 9.69 4.93 -1.32
N ASN A 119 10.19 6.16 -1.20
CA ASN A 119 11.09 6.58 -0.13
C ASN A 119 10.39 7.67 0.68
N TYR A 120 10.37 7.52 1.98
CA TYR A 120 9.78 8.49 2.89
C TYR A 120 10.40 8.34 4.28
N SER A 121 10.19 9.34 5.13
CA SER A 121 10.69 9.32 6.49
C SER A 121 9.59 9.58 7.52
N ARG A 122 9.83 9.13 8.74
CA ARG A 122 9.09 9.52 9.93
C ARG A 122 10.08 10.00 10.99
N GLY A 123 10.19 11.31 11.13
CA GLY A 123 11.23 11.92 11.96
C GLY A 123 12.63 11.51 11.51
N LYS A 124 13.35 10.74 12.34
CA LYS A 124 14.70 10.23 12.02
C LYS A 124 14.71 8.81 11.44
N LEU A 125 13.55 8.25 11.19
CA LEU A 125 13.40 6.92 10.64
C LEU A 125 13.19 7.02 9.15
N SER A 126 14.11 6.48 8.36
CA SER A 126 13.96 6.32 6.90
C SER A 126 13.20 5.03 6.59
N ILE A 127 12.30 5.10 5.63
CA ILE A 127 11.45 3.99 5.22
C ILE A 127 11.53 3.83 3.70
N THR A 128 11.81 2.61 3.25
CA THR A 128 11.67 2.24 1.85
C THR A 128 10.54 1.24 1.71
N ASP A 129 9.69 1.44 0.71
CA ASP A 129 8.46 0.71 0.49
C ASP A 129 8.43 0.24 -0.97
N LYS A 130 8.87 -1.00 -1.19
CA LYS A 130 8.93 -1.61 -2.52
C LYS A 130 7.69 -2.46 -2.74
N VAL A 131 7.00 -2.22 -3.84
CA VAL A 131 5.83 -3.01 -4.24
C VAL A 131 6.15 -3.81 -5.50
N ILE A 132 5.82 -5.10 -5.48
CA ILE A 132 6.13 -6.05 -6.54
C ILE A 132 4.85 -6.82 -6.88
N PRO A 133 4.46 -6.87 -8.17
CA PRO A 133 3.38 -7.75 -8.60
C PRO A 133 3.85 -9.20 -8.53
N VAL A 134 2.96 -10.08 -8.14
CA VAL A 134 3.16 -11.54 -8.19
C VAL A 134 2.11 -12.10 -9.13
N ALA A 135 2.56 -12.57 -10.27
CA ALA A 135 1.67 -13.16 -11.27
C ALA A 135 0.93 -14.37 -10.68
N SER A 136 -0.32 -14.53 -11.10
CA SER A 136 -1.07 -15.74 -10.78
C SER A 136 -0.45 -16.97 -11.42
N THR A 137 -0.49 -18.08 -10.72
CA THR A 137 -0.15 -19.41 -11.26
C THR A 137 -1.34 -20.08 -11.96
N SER A 138 -2.53 -19.51 -11.86
CA SER A 138 -3.78 -19.98 -12.47
C SER A 138 -4.41 -18.86 -13.30
N LYS A 139 -5.04 -19.23 -14.42
CA LYS A 139 -5.82 -18.28 -15.23
C LYS A 139 -7.12 -17.82 -14.55
N GLU A 140 -7.58 -18.59 -13.56
CA GLU A 140 -8.83 -18.33 -12.84
C GLU A 140 -8.65 -17.44 -11.62
N LYS A 141 -7.42 -17.28 -11.15
CA LYS A 141 -7.11 -16.48 -9.96
C LYS A 141 -6.30 -15.25 -10.35
N PRO A 142 -6.59 -14.11 -9.74
CA PRO A 142 -5.79 -12.93 -9.94
C PRO A 142 -4.38 -13.08 -9.34
N GLY A 143 -3.45 -12.29 -9.84
CA GLY A 143 -2.15 -12.09 -9.20
C GLY A 143 -2.30 -11.42 -7.83
N THR A 144 -1.21 -11.31 -7.10
CA THR A 144 -1.16 -10.65 -5.79
C THR A 144 -0.14 -9.52 -5.77
N ILE A 145 -0.18 -8.69 -4.72
CA ILE A 145 0.79 -7.63 -4.50
C ILE A 145 1.68 -8.01 -3.31
N ARG A 146 2.98 -8.07 -3.53
CA ARG A 146 3.98 -8.21 -2.47
C ARG A 146 4.63 -6.86 -2.16
N ARG A 147 4.52 -6.43 -0.91
CA ARG A 147 5.06 -5.19 -0.40
C ARG A 147 6.20 -5.48 0.57
N ILE A 148 7.36 -4.84 0.38
CA ILE A 148 8.53 -4.99 1.24
C ILE A 148 8.83 -3.63 1.84
N LEU A 149 8.63 -3.52 3.14
CA LEU A 149 8.92 -2.34 3.94
C LEU A 149 10.23 -2.53 4.69
N LYS A 150 11.17 -1.59 4.53
CA LYS A 150 12.41 -1.56 5.32
C LYS A 150 12.48 -0.27 6.09
N PHE A 151 12.79 -0.38 7.34
CA PHE A 151 12.93 0.73 8.28
C PHE A 151 14.37 0.82 8.74
N SER A 152 14.92 2.01 8.81
CA SER A 152 16.27 2.23 9.33
C SER A 152 16.38 3.59 10.02
N GLY A 153 17.03 3.65 11.18
CA GLY A 153 17.20 4.89 11.91
C GLY A 153 17.79 4.69 13.30
N LYS A 154 18.54 5.68 13.76
CA LYS A 154 19.13 5.65 15.10
C LYS A 154 18.08 5.80 16.18
N LYS A 155 18.11 4.89 17.19
CA LYS A 155 17.17 4.88 18.31
C LYS A 155 15.69 4.89 17.85
N PRO A 156 15.27 3.88 17.07
CA PRO A 156 13.89 3.83 16.58
C PRO A 156 12.90 3.71 17.75
N PRO A 157 11.65 4.20 17.59
CA PRO A 157 10.61 4.03 18.60
C PRO A 157 10.33 2.55 18.86
N SER A 158 10.15 2.17 20.12
CA SER A 158 9.84 0.78 20.52
C SER A 158 8.36 0.43 20.36
N ASN A 159 7.50 1.42 20.20
CA ASN A 159 6.05 1.31 20.16
C ASN A 159 5.47 1.74 18.79
N LEU A 160 6.23 1.53 17.74
CA LEU A 160 5.81 1.84 16.37
C LEU A 160 4.98 0.68 15.79
N TYR A 161 3.84 1.03 15.20
CA TYR A 161 2.91 0.07 14.60
C TYR A 161 2.65 0.43 13.14
N LEU A 162 2.42 -0.60 12.33
CA LEU A 162 1.88 -0.52 10.97
C LEU A 162 0.45 -1.05 10.96
N ARG A 163 -0.50 -0.28 10.41
CA ARG A 163 -1.86 -0.74 10.11
C ARG A 163 -1.90 -1.32 8.70
N LEU A 164 -2.26 -2.60 8.60
CA LEU A 164 -2.28 -3.35 7.34
C LEU A 164 -3.62 -3.23 6.62
N ALA A 165 -4.70 -3.45 7.37
CA ALA A 165 -6.06 -3.51 6.84
C ALA A 165 -7.06 -3.15 7.92
N GLN A 166 -8.29 -2.83 7.50
CA GLN A 166 -9.43 -2.55 8.36
C GLN A 166 -10.58 -3.44 7.92
N GLY A 167 -11.21 -4.12 8.88
CA GLY A 167 -12.26 -5.10 8.66
C GLY A 167 -12.21 -6.20 9.70
N LYS A 168 -13.13 -7.16 9.60
CA LYS A 168 -13.20 -8.34 10.45
C LYS A 168 -12.49 -9.49 9.77
N PHE A 169 -11.29 -9.77 10.22
CA PHE A 169 -10.45 -10.81 9.63
C PHE A 169 -10.47 -12.09 10.46
N GLU A 170 -10.61 -13.20 9.78
CA GLU A 170 -10.38 -14.53 10.33
C GLU A 170 -8.96 -14.99 10.01
N LYS A 171 -8.35 -15.72 10.94
CA LYS A 171 -7.04 -16.28 10.72
C LYS A 171 -7.16 -17.65 10.07
N ASP A 172 -6.66 -17.77 8.85
CA ASP A 172 -6.51 -19.03 8.13
C ASP A 172 -5.02 -19.36 7.94
N GLN A 173 -4.50 -20.33 8.68
CA GLN A 173 -3.08 -20.73 8.71
C GLN A 173 -2.13 -19.55 8.95
N MET A 174 -1.47 -19.07 7.90
CA MET A 174 -0.52 -17.95 7.90
C MET A 174 -1.14 -16.65 7.39
N ASN A 175 -2.41 -16.69 6.95
CA ASN A 175 -3.12 -15.58 6.36
C ASN A 175 -4.17 -15.01 7.31
N TYR A 176 -4.60 -13.79 7.01
CA TYR A 176 -5.77 -13.14 7.59
C TYR A 176 -6.72 -12.81 6.45
N VAL A 177 -7.95 -13.27 6.53
CA VAL A 177 -8.92 -13.22 5.42
C VAL A 177 -10.21 -12.57 5.92
N ASP A 178 -10.76 -11.68 5.09
CA ASP A 178 -12.14 -11.21 5.19
C ASP A 178 -12.90 -11.52 3.90
N GLU A 179 -14.03 -10.87 3.65
CA GLU A 179 -14.88 -11.13 2.48
C GLU A 179 -14.21 -10.80 1.13
N GLU A 180 -13.24 -9.88 1.10
CA GLU A 180 -12.64 -9.35 -0.13
C GLU A 180 -11.11 -9.50 -0.18
N LEU A 181 -10.46 -9.41 0.98
CA LEU A 181 -9.01 -9.26 1.10
C LEU A 181 -8.39 -10.42 1.87
N PHE A 182 -7.30 -10.97 1.36
CA PHE A 182 -6.40 -11.72 2.20
C PHE A 182 -5.09 -10.96 2.43
N VAL A 183 -4.53 -11.12 3.62
CA VAL A 183 -3.25 -10.54 4.03
C VAL A 183 -2.36 -11.60 4.64
N SER A 184 -1.14 -11.70 4.16
CA SER A 184 -0.11 -12.55 4.76
C SER A 184 1.12 -11.71 5.09
N ILE A 185 1.86 -12.07 6.15
CA ILE A 185 3.03 -11.31 6.59
C ILE A 185 4.19 -12.20 6.98
N LYS A 186 5.40 -11.71 6.69
CA LYS A 186 6.67 -12.21 7.22
C LYS A 186 7.44 -11.08 7.88
N GLY A 187 8.22 -11.38 8.89
CA GLY A 187 9.03 -10.42 9.64
C GLY A 187 8.31 -9.71 10.78
N GLY A 188 7.03 -10.05 11.06
CA GLY A 188 6.26 -9.49 12.15
C GLY A 188 5.12 -10.39 12.61
N LYS A 189 4.54 -10.07 13.76
CA LYS A 189 3.35 -10.72 14.30
C LYS A 189 2.15 -9.82 14.09
N VAL A 190 1.15 -10.33 13.36
CA VAL A 190 -0.13 -9.62 13.20
C VAL A 190 -0.95 -9.71 14.50
N LEU A 191 -1.51 -8.58 14.86
CA LEU A 191 -2.49 -8.44 15.93
C LEU A 191 -3.81 -7.99 15.31
N ALA A 192 -4.87 -8.75 15.54
CA ALA A 192 -6.23 -8.34 15.17
C ALA A 192 -6.82 -7.60 16.38
N SER A 193 -7.11 -6.33 16.24
CA SER A 193 -7.67 -5.49 17.30
C SER A 193 -8.52 -4.37 16.72
N ASN A 194 -9.67 -4.10 17.32
CA ASN A 194 -10.58 -3.01 16.93
C ASN A 194 -11.00 -3.06 15.44
N ASP A 195 -11.30 -4.24 14.91
CA ASP A 195 -11.60 -4.47 13.50
C ASP A 195 -10.47 -3.98 12.55
N GLU A 196 -9.22 -4.15 12.98
CA GLU A 196 -8.02 -3.81 12.21
C GLU A 196 -6.96 -4.89 12.34
N LEU A 197 -6.14 -5.06 11.29
CA LEU A 197 -4.90 -5.80 11.33
C LEU A 197 -3.74 -4.85 11.56
N ARG A 198 -2.98 -5.06 12.64
CA ARG A 198 -1.84 -4.24 13.05
C ARG A 198 -0.59 -5.09 13.21
N VAL A 199 0.57 -4.50 13.00
CA VAL A 199 1.87 -5.14 13.24
C VAL A 199 2.74 -4.19 14.04
N PRO A 200 3.18 -4.59 15.26
CA PRO A 200 4.24 -3.88 15.94
C PRO A 200 5.55 -4.06 15.16
N ILE A 201 6.22 -2.96 14.84
CA ILE A 201 7.47 -2.98 14.09
C ILE A 201 8.59 -3.28 15.08
N GLN A 202 9.17 -4.48 14.96
CA GLN A 202 10.24 -4.92 15.84
C GLN A 202 11.60 -4.63 15.20
N PHE A 203 12.36 -3.76 15.83
CA PHE A 203 13.70 -3.40 15.37
C PHE A 203 14.75 -4.38 15.93
N ASN A 204 15.61 -4.84 15.04
CA ASN A 204 16.86 -5.49 15.42
C ASN A 204 17.97 -4.44 15.29
N ASN A 205 18.46 -3.96 16.43
CA ASN A 205 19.30 -2.77 16.52
C ASN A 205 18.59 -1.52 15.92
N GLU A 206 18.97 -1.10 14.74
CA GLU A 206 18.48 0.12 14.09
C GLU A 206 17.64 -0.15 12.84
N THR A 207 17.31 -1.41 12.55
CA THR A 207 16.62 -1.83 11.32
C THR A 207 15.45 -2.76 11.59
N ALA A 208 14.44 -2.69 10.73
CA ALA A 208 13.34 -3.66 10.67
C ALA A 208 12.94 -3.91 9.22
N GLU A 209 12.43 -5.10 8.93
CA GLU A 209 11.90 -5.45 7.60
C GLU A 209 10.60 -6.22 7.76
N LEU A 210 9.59 -5.85 6.96
CA LEU A 210 8.31 -6.54 6.85
C LEU A 210 8.05 -6.87 5.39
N GLU A 211 7.67 -8.11 5.11
CA GLU A 211 7.14 -8.52 3.81
C GLU A 211 5.65 -8.83 3.96
N ILE A 212 4.81 -8.13 3.21
CA ILE A 212 3.36 -8.25 3.27
C ILE A 212 2.86 -8.65 1.88
N THR A 213 2.01 -9.65 1.82
CA THR A 213 1.29 -10.01 0.60
C THR A 213 -0.18 -9.63 0.78
N TYR A 214 -0.69 -8.85 -0.18
CA TYR A 214 -2.09 -8.53 -0.33
C TYR A 214 -2.65 -9.26 -1.55
N GLY A 215 -3.83 -9.80 -1.43
CA GLY A 215 -4.54 -10.45 -2.51
C GLY A 215 -6.04 -10.45 -2.25
N TRP A 216 -6.78 -11.05 -3.17
CA TRP A 216 -8.23 -11.12 -3.12
C TRP A 216 -8.64 -12.43 -2.47
N ALA A 217 -9.61 -12.37 -1.55
CA ALA A 217 -10.24 -13.55 -0.96
C ALA A 217 -11.00 -14.35 -2.03
N GLU A 218 -11.12 -15.67 -1.82
CA GLU A 218 -11.81 -16.59 -2.74
C GLU A 218 -13.24 -16.85 -2.27
#